data_7a7f5f040cdf911cca9d9ccabecb4064
#
_entry.id   7a7f5f040cdf911cca9d9ccabecb4064
#
_cell.length_a   1.000
_cell.length_b   1.000
_cell.length_c   1.000
_cell.angle_alpha   90.00
_cell.angle_beta   90.00
_cell.angle_gamma   90.00
#
_symmetry.space_group_name_H-M   'P 1'
#
loop_
_entity.id
_entity.type
_entity.pdbx_description
1 polymer ?
#
loop_
_entity_poly.entity_id
_entity_poly.type
_entity_poly.pdbx_seq_one_letter_code
_entity_poly.pdbx_strand_id
1 'polypeptide(L)'
;MRTPWMAGRVARGFSLIELMIVVAVVAILAAIAYPNYSAHVLKSRRAQAKADLVEYAQLAERYHTINNTYVGFTFPGGADSINSPREGGTAAYTCLLYTSLSGL
;
A
#
# COMPACT_ATOMS: atom_id res chain seq x y z
N MET A 1 33.56 -19.89 53.06
CA MET A 1 32.24 -19.28 52.83
C MET A 1 31.83 -19.44 51.42
N ARG A 2 30.71 -20.01 51.20
CA ARG A 2 30.33 -20.37 49.91
C ARG A 2 29.12 -19.61 49.48
N THR A 3 28.96 -19.38 48.22
CA THR A 3 27.87 -18.61 47.65
C THR A 3 26.93 -19.51 46.84
N PRO A 4 26.09 -20.28 47.54
CA PRO A 4 25.22 -21.23 46.86
C PRO A 4 24.23 -20.59 45.89
N TRP A 5 23.97 -19.34 46.08
CA TRP A 5 23.05 -18.59 45.21
C TRP A 5 23.60 -18.45 43.79
N MET A 6 24.90 -18.57 43.60
CA MET A 6 25.46 -18.52 42.25
C MET A 6 25.19 -19.78 41.46
N ALA A 7 25.08 -20.89 42.14
CA ALA A 7 24.82 -22.17 41.46
C ALA A 7 23.36 -22.28 40.97
N GLY A 8 22.48 -21.50 41.55
CA GLY A 8 21.07 -21.55 41.19
C GLY A 8 20.70 -20.79 39.95
N ARG A 9 21.64 -20.06 39.40
CA ARG A 9 21.37 -19.32 38.18
C ARG A 9 21.68 -20.15 36.96
N VAL A 10 20.88 -21.15 36.76
CA VAL A 10 20.88 -21.82 35.48
C VAL A 10 20.12 -20.88 34.55
N ALA A 11 20.85 -20.25 33.65
CA ALA A 11 20.23 -19.50 32.60
C ALA A 11 19.38 -20.48 31.78
N ARG A 12 18.10 -20.41 31.96
CA ARG A 12 17.19 -21.23 31.18
C ARG A 12 17.14 -20.68 29.79
N GLY A 13 18.03 -21.19 28.94
CA GLY A 13 17.90 -20.99 27.52
C GLY A 13 16.77 -21.84 26.98
N PHE A 14 16.24 -21.47 25.83
CA PHE A 14 15.30 -22.31 25.13
C PHE A 14 15.95 -23.64 24.77
N SER A 15 15.20 -24.73 24.89
CA SER A 15 15.63 -25.99 24.38
C SER A 15 15.60 -26.01 22.86
N LEU A 16 16.38 -26.88 22.25
CA LEU A 16 16.42 -27.01 20.80
C LEU A 16 15.03 -27.36 20.22
N ILE A 17 14.35 -28.29 20.90
CA ILE A 17 13.02 -28.72 20.45
C ILE A 17 11.98 -27.60 20.56
N GLU A 18 12.08 -26.80 21.61
CA GLU A 18 11.19 -25.67 21.78
C GLU A 18 11.36 -24.66 20.67
N LEU A 19 12.59 -24.38 20.27
CA LEU A 19 12.87 -23.51 19.15
C LEU A 19 12.33 -24.09 17.84
N MET A 20 12.46 -25.39 17.62
CA MET A 20 11.94 -26.05 16.43
C MET A 20 10.43 -25.92 16.32
N ILE A 21 9.73 -26.10 17.43
CA ILE A 21 8.27 -25.97 17.47
C ILE A 21 7.84 -24.54 17.14
N VAL A 22 8.52 -23.55 17.72
CA VAL A 22 8.24 -22.14 17.47
C VAL A 22 8.42 -21.81 15.99
N VAL A 23 9.51 -22.24 15.38
CA VAL A 23 9.77 -22.01 13.96
C VAL A 23 8.71 -22.69 13.09
N ALA A 24 8.30 -23.90 13.44
CA ALA A 24 7.27 -24.63 12.70
C ALA A 24 5.93 -23.90 12.75
N VAL A 25 5.53 -23.40 13.92
CA VAL A 25 4.27 -22.65 14.08
C VAL A 25 4.32 -21.35 13.29
N VAL A 26 5.42 -20.61 13.39
CA VAL A 26 5.59 -19.36 12.62
C VAL A 26 5.54 -19.62 11.12
N ALA A 27 6.15 -20.69 10.65
CA ALA A 27 6.13 -21.06 9.23
C ALA A 27 4.71 -21.33 8.73
N ILE A 28 3.91 -22.05 9.52
CA ILE A 28 2.51 -22.34 9.17
C ILE A 28 1.70 -21.04 9.11
N LEU A 29 1.84 -20.19 10.11
CA LEU A 29 1.13 -18.92 10.16
C LEU A 29 1.54 -18.00 9.00
N ALA A 30 2.83 -17.95 8.68
CA ALA A 30 3.33 -17.18 7.57
C ALA A 30 2.79 -17.67 6.22
N ALA A 31 2.65 -18.97 6.04
CA ALA A 31 2.12 -19.55 4.83
C ALA A 31 0.66 -19.15 4.57
N ILE A 32 -0.12 -18.96 5.63
CA ILE A 32 -1.51 -18.53 5.52
C ILE A 32 -1.60 -17.00 5.41
N ALA A 33 -0.77 -16.29 6.16
CA ALA A 33 -0.83 -14.83 6.25
C ALA A 33 -0.33 -14.15 4.98
N TYR A 34 0.68 -14.70 4.32
CA TYR A 34 1.31 -14.08 3.16
C TYR A 34 0.35 -13.86 1.99
N PRO A 35 -0.38 -14.87 1.49
CA PRO A 35 -1.31 -14.65 0.40
C PRO A 35 -2.45 -13.69 0.75
N ASN A 36 -2.95 -13.73 1.97
CA ASN A 36 -3.98 -12.81 2.43
C ASN A 36 -3.48 -11.38 2.49
N TYR A 37 -2.23 -11.21 2.90
CA TYR A 37 -1.60 -9.88 2.95
C TYR A 37 -1.47 -9.29 1.55
N SER A 38 -0.99 -10.06 0.58
CA SER A 38 -0.80 -9.57 -0.78
C SER A 38 -2.14 -9.19 -1.43
N ALA A 39 -3.19 -9.96 -1.21
CA ALA A 39 -4.53 -9.64 -1.69
C ALA A 39 -5.06 -8.36 -1.06
N HIS A 40 -4.82 -8.17 0.23
CA HIS A 40 -5.24 -6.97 0.95
C HIS A 40 -4.52 -5.72 0.46
N VAL A 41 -3.22 -5.81 0.22
CA VAL A 41 -2.43 -4.70 -0.34
C VAL A 41 -2.93 -4.32 -1.74
N LEU A 42 -3.23 -5.29 -2.59
CA LEU A 42 -3.76 -5.04 -3.91
C LEU A 42 -5.12 -4.33 -3.85
N LYS A 43 -5.99 -4.77 -2.96
CA LYS A 43 -7.30 -4.16 -2.73
C LYS A 43 -7.15 -2.71 -2.23
N SER A 44 -6.22 -2.47 -1.34
CA SER A 44 -5.92 -1.14 -0.81
C SER A 44 -5.42 -0.20 -1.92
N ARG A 45 -4.55 -0.68 -2.79
CA ARG A 45 -4.05 0.10 -3.93
C ARG A 45 -5.16 0.46 -4.90
N ARG A 46 -6.07 -0.48 -5.18
CA ARG A 46 -7.24 -0.21 -6.02
C ARG A 46 -8.16 0.84 -5.41
N ALA A 47 -8.39 0.77 -4.11
CA ALA A 47 -9.20 1.75 -3.40
C ALA A 47 -8.56 3.14 -3.47
N GLN A 48 -7.25 3.24 -3.31
CA GLN A 48 -6.52 4.49 -3.43
C GLN A 48 -6.63 5.06 -4.85
N ALA A 49 -6.45 4.22 -5.87
CA ALA A 49 -6.58 4.66 -7.27
C ALA A 49 -7.99 5.18 -7.56
N LYS A 50 -9.02 4.52 -7.05
CA LYS A 50 -10.40 4.98 -7.21
C LYS A 50 -10.64 6.32 -6.53
N ALA A 51 -10.09 6.52 -5.33
CA ALA A 51 -10.20 7.77 -4.60
C ALA A 51 -9.52 8.91 -5.37
N ASP A 52 -8.34 8.66 -5.91
CA ASP A 52 -7.61 9.64 -6.72
C ASP A 52 -8.39 10.00 -7.98
N LEU A 53 -8.99 9.01 -8.65
CA LEU A 53 -9.81 9.26 -9.82
C LEU A 53 -11.02 10.14 -9.51
N VAL A 54 -11.70 9.89 -8.40
CA VAL A 54 -12.85 10.70 -7.98
C VAL A 54 -12.41 12.13 -7.71
N GLU A 55 -11.28 12.33 -7.06
CA GLU A 55 -10.73 13.65 -6.79
C GLU A 55 -10.46 14.41 -8.11
N TYR A 56 -9.83 13.76 -9.07
CA TYR A 56 -9.55 14.39 -10.36
C TYR A 56 -10.80 14.64 -11.17
N ALA A 57 -11.79 13.77 -11.07
CA ALA A 57 -13.10 14.02 -11.69
C ALA A 57 -13.77 15.26 -11.12
N GLN A 58 -13.68 15.48 -9.81
CA GLN A 58 -14.20 16.67 -9.17
C GLN A 58 -13.46 17.94 -9.63
N LEU A 59 -12.15 17.85 -9.80
CA LEU A 59 -11.38 18.97 -10.32
C LEU A 59 -11.78 19.30 -11.78
N ALA A 60 -11.99 18.29 -12.59
CA ALA A 60 -12.44 18.47 -13.97
C ALA A 60 -13.84 19.10 -14.03
N GLU A 61 -14.75 18.66 -13.16
CA GLU A 61 -16.09 19.24 -13.07
C GLU A 61 -16.05 20.70 -12.62
N ARG A 62 -15.17 21.01 -11.67
CA ARG A 62 -14.96 22.40 -11.24
C ARG A 62 -14.47 23.26 -12.39
N TYR A 63 -13.52 22.75 -13.17
CA TYR A 63 -13.01 23.44 -14.36
C TYR A 63 -14.12 23.67 -15.37
N HIS A 64 -14.96 22.66 -15.62
CA HIS A 64 -16.09 22.77 -16.53
C HIS A 64 -17.10 23.82 -16.06
N THR A 65 -17.35 23.88 -14.76
CA THR A 65 -18.27 24.87 -14.18
C THR A 65 -17.79 26.31 -14.42
N ILE A 66 -16.48 26.52 -14.38
CA ILE A 66 -15.89 27.85 -14.58
C ILE A 66 -15.81 28.21 -16.07
N ASN A 67 -15.40 27.27 -16.90
CA ASN A 67 -15.06 27.53 -18.31
C ASN A 67 -16.12 27.02 -19.30
N ASN A 68 -17.14 26.31 -18.83
CA ASN A 68 -18.16 25.67 -19.64
C ASN A 68 -17.62 24.67 -20.67
N THR A 69 -16.41 24.16 -20.45
CA THR A 69 -15.77 23.21 -21.34
C THR A 69 -14.72 22.43 -20.56
N TYR A 70 -14.43 21.21 -21.01
CA TYR A 70 -13.32 20.42 -20.51
C TYR A 70 -12.05 20.64 -21.32
N VAL A 71 -12.13 21.36 -22.42
CA VAL A 71 -10.97 21.62 -23.27
C VAL A 71 -9.96 22.48 -22.52
N GLY A 72 -8.71 22.06 -22.53
CA GLY A 72 -7.65 22.75 -21.81
C GLY A 72 -7.48 22.33 -20.37
N PHE A 73 -8.32 21.41 -19.86
CA PHE A 73 -8.10 20.88 -18.52
C PHE A 73 -6.84 20.05 -18.48
N THR A 74 -6.02 20.31 -17.46
CA THR A 74 -4.82 19.53 -17.16
C THR A 74 -4.82 19.18 -15.69
N PHE A 75 -4.12 18.12 -15.33
CA PHE A 75 -3.88 17.80 -13.93
C PHE A 75 -3.04 18.87 -13.25
N PRO A 76 -3.09 18.95 -11.91
CA PRO A 76 -2.24 19.88 -11.16
C PRO A 76 -0.78 19.77 -11.60
N GLY A 77 -0.17 20.92 -11.92
CA GLY A 77 1.18 20.96 -12.45
C GLY A 77 1.28 20.93 -13.98
N GLY A 78 0.13 20.93 -14.68
CA GLY A 78 0.12 20.93 -16.14
C GLY A 78 0.43 19.59 -16.79
N ALA A 79 0.31 18.51 -16.03
CA ALA A 79 0.60 17.18 -16.54
C ALA A 79 -0.63 16.54 -17.19
N ASP A 80 -0.38 15.67 -18.16
CA ASP A 80 -1.42 14.86 -18.80
C ASP A 80 -1.62 13.51 -18.13
N SER A 81 -0.78 13.19 -17.15
CA SER A 81 -0.85 11.94 -16.41
C SER A 81 -0.41 12.14 -14.97
N ILE A 82 -1.00 11.39 -14.07
CA ILE A 82 -0.64 11.38 -12.66
C ILE A 82 -0.58 9.96 -12.16
N ASN A 83 0.42 9.70 -11.34
CA ASN A 83 0.61 8.39 -10.71
C ASN A 83 -0.22 8.25 -9.45
N SER A 84 -0.71 7.07 -9.19
CA SER A 84 -1.37 6.71 -7.94
C SER A 84 -0.59 5.58 -7.25
N PRO A 85 -0.18 5.73 -5.99
CA PRO A 85 -0.38 6.88 -5.12
C PRO A 85 0.48 8.09 -5.52
N ARG A 86 -0.01 9.27 -5.21
CA ARG A 86 0.68 10.53 -5.56
C ARG A 86 2.00 10.70 -4.82
N GLU A 87 2.03 10.25 -3.57
CA GLU A 87 3.17 10.45 -2.70
C GLU A 87 3.88 9.14 -2.45
N GLY A 88 5.15 9.14 -2.78
CA GLY A 88 6.09 8.10 -2.37
C GLY A 88 5.95 6.76 -3.06
N GLY A 89 7.07 6.22 -3.43
CA GLY A 89 7.17 4.86 -3.92
C GLY A 89 6.85 4.66 -5.38
N THR A 90 6.79 3.41 -5.76
CA THR A 90 6.50 3.01 -7.13
C THR A 90 5.02 3.20 -7.43
N ALA A 91 4.70 3.87 -8.52
CA ALA A 91 3.33 4.03 -8.95
C ALA A 91 2.68 2.67 -9.23
N ALA A 92 1.55 2.41 -8.60
CA ALA A 92 0.77 1.20 -8.85
C ALA A 92 -0.11 1.37 -10.09
N TYR A 93 -0.60 2.58 -10.30
CA TYR A 93 -1.47 2.94 -11.41
C TYR A 93 -1.09 4.32 -11.94
N THR A 94 -1.30 4.53 -13.23
CA THR A 94 -1.13 5.85 -13.85
C THR A 94 -2.49 6.30 -14.36
N CYS A 95 -2.93 7.46 -13.90
CA CYS A 95 -4.15 8.08 -14.37
C CYS A 95 -3.80 8.96 -15.58
N LEU A 96 -4.44 8.70 -16.70
CA LEU A 96 -4.20 9.44 -17.94
C LEU A 96 -5.38 10.37 -18.21
N LEU A 97 -5.06 11.59 -18.59
CA LEU A 97 -6.05 12.48 -19.13
C LEU A 97 -6.18 12.19 -20.62
N TYR A 98 -7.30 11.62 -20.99
CA TYR A 98 -7.56 11.23 -22.37
C TYR A 98 -8.63 12.13 -22.96
N THR A 99 -8.26 12.92 -23.94
CA THR A 99 -9.21 13.70 -24.73
C THR A 99 -9.49 12.98 -26.03
N SER A 100 -10.72 12.53 -26.19
CA SER A 100 -11.11 11.87 -27.42
C SER A 100 -11.26 12.93 -28.52
N LEU A 101 -10.58 12.71 -29.64
CA LEU A 101 -10.76 13.54 -30.80
C LEU A 101 -12.18 13.51 -31.34
N SER A 102 -12.90 12.43 -31.07
CA SER A 102 -14.30 12.30 -31.44
C SER A 102 -15.24 13.14 -30.55
N GLY A 103 -14.74 13.64 -29.45
CA GLY A 103 -15.48 14.54 -28.57
C GLY A 103 -15.42 16.00 -28.94
N LEU A 104 -14.77 16.29 -30.01
CA LEU A 104 -14.67 17.65 -30.52
C LEU A 104 -15.95 18.14 -31.15
#